data_9920ed972c1ecd387ad2d46a3f87be79
#
_entry.id   9920ed972c1ecd387ad2d46a3f87be79
#
_cell.length_a   1.000
_cell.length_b   1.000
_cell.length_c   1.000
_cell.angle_alpha   90.00
_cell.angle_beta   90.00
_cell.angle_gamma   90.00
#
_symmetry.space_group_name_H-M   'P 1'
#
loop_
_entity.id
_entity.type
_entity.pdbx_description
1 polymer ?
#
loop_
_entity_poly.entity_id
_entity_poly.type
_entity_poly.pdbx_seq_one_letter_code
_entity_poly.pdbx_strand_id
1 'polypeptide(L)'
;MAGRNVLVTGGNRGIGLSIARALAEAGDHVVVTHRSGEPPEGLRGVRCEVTDSASVDAAFAEAEELLGGPVEVLVANAGITKDTLLMRMSDEEFDSVINTNLAGAFRCARRAVKGMIRLRRGRIIFISSVVGLYGSPGQANYAASKAGLVGLARSISRELGGRGITANVVAPGFIETDMTSELPEDRKKAYQASIPAGRFAQPEEVAAAVRFLAGDDAAYITGAVIPVDGGLGMGH
;
A
#
# COMPACT_ATOMS: atom_id res chain seq x y z
N MET A 1 19.41 -11.21 11.48
CA MET A 1 19.02 -11.86 10.20
C MET A 1 19.51 -10.97 9.07
N ALA A 2 19.90 -11.51 7.91
CA ALA A 2 20.19 -10.66 6.75
C ALA A 2 18.95 -9.87 6.37
N GLY A 3 19.10 -8.60 5.98
CA GLY A 3 17.99 -7.75 5.56
C GLY A 3 17.25 -8.36 4.36
N ARG A 4 15.93 -8.20 4.33
CA ARG A 4 15.08 -8.66 3.22
C ARG A 4 15.09 -7.65 2.09
N ASN A 5 14.87 -8.12 0.87
CA ASN A 5 14.71 -7.28 -0.31
C ASN A 5 13.28 -6.73 -0.40
N VAL A 6 13.12 -5.44 -0.21
CA VAL A 6 11.81 -4.76 -0.11
C VAL A 6 11.61 -3.79 -1.25
N LEU A 7 10.43 -3.83 -1.86
CA LEU A 7 9.96 -2.82 -2.81
C LEU A 7 8.69 -2.13 -2.28
N VAL A 8 8.74 -0.79 -2.15
CA VAL A 8 7.59 0.02 -1.74
C VAL A 8 7.14 0.87 -2.92
N THR A 9 5.95 0.62 -3.46
CA THR A 9 5.44 1.43 -4.57
C THR A 9 4.89 2.76 -4.07
N GLY A 10 5.23 3.87 -4.77
CA GLY A 10 4.86 5.22 -4.32
C GLY A 10 5.50 5.58 -2.98
N GLY A 11 6.73 5.11 -2.74
CA GLY A 11 7.45 5.28 -1.47
C GLY A 11 8.22 6.59 -1.33
N ASN A 12 7.98 7.56 -2.22
CA ASN A 12 8.72 8.83 -2.22
C ASN A 12 8.09 9.92 -1.33
N ARG A 13 6.92 9.70 -0.75
CA ARG A 13 6.24 10.64 0.16
C ARG A 13 5.20 9.96 1.05
N GLY A 14 4.70 10.69 2.05
CA GLY A 14 3.58 10.29 2.92
C GLY A 14 3.76 8.92 3.56
N ILE A 15 2.68 8.15 3.60
CA ILE A 15 2.66 6.80 4.21
C ILE A 15 3.72 5.88 3.59
N GLY A 16 3.87 5.89 2.26
CA GLY A 16 4.84 5.04 1.58
C GLY A 16 6.28 5.32 1.99
N LEU A 17 6.64 6.59 2.18
CA LEU A 17 7.96 7.01 2.65
C LEU A 17 8.21 6.58 4.10
N SER A 18 7.23 6.78 4.99
CA SER A 18 7.34 6.34 6.38
C SER A 18 7.50 4.82 6.48
N ILE A 19 6.75 4.05 5.66
CA ILE A 19 6.92 2.60 5.57
C ILE A 19 8.34 2.23 5.10
N ALA A 20 8.83 2.87 4.04
CA ALA A 20 10.16 2.59 3.49
C ALA A 20 11.27 2.85 4.51
N ARG A 21 11.20 3.96 5.23
CA ARG A 21 12.15 4.29 6.30
C ARG A 21 12.09 3.29 7.45
N ALA A 22 10.89 2.96 7.93
CA ALA A 22 10.73 2.00 9.05
C ALA A 22 11.26 0.59 8.72
N LEU A 23 11.15 0.15 7.45
CA LEU A 23 11.72 -1.13 7.00
C LEU A 23 13.24 -1.04 6.85
N ALA A 24 13.77 0.07 6.33
CA ALA A 24 15.21 0.29 6.24
C ALA A 24 15.87 0.37 7.63
N GLU A 25 15.26 1.07 8.57
CA GLU A 25 15.70 1.13 9.98
C GLU A 25 15.67 -0.24 10.68
N ALA A 26 14.77 -1.12 10.25
CA ALA A 26 14.74 -2.53 10.72
C ALA A 26 15.82 -3.41 10.08
N GLY A 27 16.67 -2.86 9.20
CA GLY A 27 17.78 -3.56 8.56
C GLY A 27 17.44 -4.18 7.20
N ASP A 28 16.29 -3.88 6.61
CA ASP A 28 15.90 -4.35 5.28
C ASP A 28 16.61 -3.53 4.17
N HIS A 29 16.84 -4.16 3.03
CA HIS A 29 17.28 -3.50 1.81
C HIS A 29 16.06 -2.97 1.06
N VAL A 30 15.87 -1.64 1.08
CA VAL A 30 14.66 -1.03 0.57
C VAL A 30 14.93 -0.25 -0.72
N VAL A 31 14.08 -0.50 -1.72
CA VAL A 31 13.95 0.33 -2.92
C VAL A 31 12.52 0.87 -2.97
N VAL A 32 12.37 2.16 -3.28
CA VAL A 32 11.06 2.78 -3.48
C VAL A 32 10.78 3.01 -4.97
N THR A 33 9.51 3.01 -5.35
CA THR A 33 9.18 3.52 -6.68
C THR A 33 8.58 4.92 -6.61
N HIS A 34 8.81 5.69 -7.65
CA HIS A 34 8.20 7.01 -7.86
C HIS A 34 7.83 7.22 -9.32
N ARG A 35 6.82 8.04 -9.60
CA ARG A 35 6.43 8.38 -10.96
C ARG A 35 7.22 9.58 -11.49
N SER A 36 7.47 10.55 -10.61
CA SER A 36 8.16 11.81 -10.91
C SER A 36 9.01 12.25 -9.71
N GLY A 37 9.91 13.17 -9.95
CA GLY A 37 10.87 13.65 -8.93
C GLY A 37 12.01 12.67 -8.69
N GLU A 38 12.79 12.95 -7.66
CA GLU A 38 13.93 12.14 -7.22
C GLU A 38 13.54 11.22 -6.07
N PRO A 39 14.27 10.11 -5.85
CA PRO A 39 14.08 9.31 -4.67
C PRO A 39 14.39 10.11 -3.39
N PRO A 40 13.73 9.78 -2.26
CA PRO A 40 14.00 10.45 -0.99
C PRO A 40 15.45 10.24 -0.55
N GLU A 41 16.00 11.24 0.14
CA GLU A 41 17.34 11.16 0.72
C GLU A 41 17.49 9.90 1.60
N GLY A 42 18.59 9.19 1.41
CA GLY A 42 18.90 7.94 2.13
C GLY A 42 18.21 6.70 1.61
N LEU A 43 17.35 6.78 0.60
CA LEU A 43 16.69 5.64 -0.03
C LEU A 43 17.04 5.53 -1.51
N ARG A 44 17.16 4.29 -2.00
CA ARG A 44 17.27 4.00 -3.44
C ARG A 44 15.90 4.03 -4.07
N GLY A 45 15.77 4.56 -5.28
CA GLY A 45 14.50 4.65 -5.97
C GLY A 45 14.60 4.31 -7.45
N VAL A 46 13.51 3.81 -7.99
CA VAL A 46 13.35 3.49 -9.41
C VAL A 46 12.07 4.13 -9.93
N ARG A 47 12.09 4.56 -11.20
CA ARG A 47 10.89 5.13 -11.82
C ARG A 47 9.91 4.04 -12.21
N CYS A 48 8.62 4.22 -11.85
CA CYS A 48 7.58 3.25 -12.16
C CYS A 48 6.22 3.93 -12.39
N GLU A 49 5.60 3.66 -13.54
CA GLU A 49 4.20 3.93 -13.80
C GLU A 49 3.40 2.62 -13.63
N VAL A 50 2.68 2.50 -12.51
CA VAL A 50 1.97 1.27 -12.15
C VAL A 50 0.80 0.93 -13.09
N THR A 51 0.35 1.87 -13.90
CA THR A 51 -0.70 1.66 -14.90
C THR A 51 -0.18 0.98 -16.17
N ASP A 52 1.15 0.88 -16.34
CA ASP A 52 1.81 0.25 -17.48
C ASP A 52 2.60 -1.00 -17.06
N SER A 53 2.28 -2.14 -17.63
CA SER A 53 2.95 -3.42 -17.33
C SER A 53 4.43 -3.42 -17.70
N ALA A 54 4.81 -2.76 -18.82
CA ALA A 54 6.20 -2.70 -19.25
C ALA A 54 7.04 -1.85 -18.28
N SER A 55 6.48 -0.73 -17.80
CA SER A 55 7.10 0.11 -16.77
C SER A 55 7.27 -0.66 -15.46
N VAL A 56 6.27 -1.44 -15.05
CA VAL A 56 6.35 -2.28 -13.85
C VAL A 56 7.46 -3.34 -14.00
N ASP A 57 7.51 -4.04 -15.14
CA ASP A 57 8.53 -5.06 -15.37
C ASP A 57 9.94 -4.46 -15.36
N ALA A 58 10.16 -3.30 -15.99
CA ALA A 58 11.43 -2.59 -15.99
C ALA A 58 11.83 -2.11 -14.58
N ALA A 59 10.89 -1.49 -13.84
CA ALA A 59 11.15 -1.04 -12.48
C ALA A 59 11.52 -2.18 -11.52
N PHE A 60 10.87 -3.35 -11.66
CA PHE A 60 11.24 -4.52 -10.86
C PHE A 60 12.61 -5.07 -11.24
N ALA A 61 12.97 -5.09 -12.52
CA ALA A 61 14.30 -5.55 -12.95
C ALA A 61 15.41 -4.66 -12.36
N GLU A 62 15.26 -3.33 -12.46
CA GLU A 62 16.19 -2.35 -11.88
C GLU A 62 16.23 -2.45 -10.34
N ALA A 63 15.08 -2.58 -9.69
CA ALA A 63 15.02 -2.73 -8.23
C ALA A 63 15.71 -4.02 -7.77
N GLU A 64 15.50 -5.16 -8.46
CA GLU A 64 16.14 -6.44 -8.14
C GLU A 64 17.66 -6.40 -8.35
N GLU A 65 18.16 -5.63 -9.34
CA GLU A 65 19.58 -5.35 -9.51
C GLU A 65 20.15 -4.53 -8.33
N LEU A 66 19.49 -3.45 -7.96
CA LEU A 66 19.86 -2.61 -6.81
C LEU A 66 19.84 -3.39 -5.49
N LEU A 67 18.90 -4.32 -5.33
CA LEU A 67 18.74 -5.15 -4.13
C LEU A 67 19.70 -6.34 -4.09
N GLY A 68 20.30 -6.70 -5.24
CA GLY A 68 21.15 -7.88 -5.37
C GLY A 68 20.38 -9.20 -5.38
N GLY A 69 19.07 -9.16 -5.66
CA GLY A 69 18.21 -10.35 -5.71
C GLY A 69 16.74 -10.03 -5.80
N PRO A 70 15.87 -11.05 -5.88
CA PRO A 70 14.45 -10.86 -6.07
C PRO A 70 13.78 -10.15 -4.88
N VAL A 71 12.68 -9.46 -5.15
CA VAL A 71 11.83 -8.82 -4.14
C VAL A 71 11.20 -9.89 -3.26
N GLU A 72 11.45 -9.84 -1.94
CA GLU A 72 10.88 -10.72 -0.91
C GLU A 72 9.66 -10.10 -0.23
N VAL A 73 9.63 -8.76 -0.12
CA VAL A 73 8.54 -7.99 0.46
C VAL A 73 8.08 -6.94 -0.54
N LEU A 74 6.81 -7.01 -0.94
CA LEU A 74 6.16 -5.99 -1.74
C LEU A 74 5.17 -5.20 -0.87
N VAL A 75 5.34 -3.88 -0.79
CA VAL A 75 4.34 -2.97 -0.26
C VAL A 75 3.70 -2.22 -1.43
N ALA A 76 2.49 -2.61 -1.79
CA ALA A 76 1.71 -1.99 -2.86
C ALA A 76 0.94 -0.78 -2.28
N ASN A 77 1.59 0.38 -2.28
CA ASN A 77 1.08 1.62 -1.69
C ASN A 77 0.67 2.67 -2.74
N ALA A 78 1.25 2.63 -3.95
CA ALA A 78 0.94 3.62 -4.99
C ALA A 78 -0.57 3.75 -5.23
N GLY A 79 -1.07 4.98 -5.24
CA GLY A 79 -2.49 5.26 -5.43
C GLY A 79 -2.79 6.73 -5.64
N ILE A 80 -3.99 6.99 -6.15
CA ILE A 80 -4.54 8.33 -6.38
C ILE A 80 -5.98 8.40 -5.87
N THR A 81 -6.47 9.61 -5.64
CA THR A 81 -7.90 9.93 -5.45
C THR A 81 -8.37 10.86 -6.57
N LYS A 82 -9.64 10.75 -6.93
CA LYS A 82 -10.38 11.70 -7.77
C LYS A 82 -11.80 11.76 -7.23
N ASP A 83 -11.98 12.63 -6.25
CA ASP A 83 -13.21 12.71 -5.47
C ASP A 83 -14.27 13.51 -6.23
N THR A 84 -15.38 12.86 -6.59
CA THR A 84 -16.50 13.43 -7.31
C THR A 84 -17.77 12.68 -6.92
N LEU A 85 -18.89 13.41 -6.68
CA LEU A 85 -20.17 12.77 -6.37
C LEU A 85 -20.60 11.83 -7.50
N LEU A 86 -21.16 10.67 -7.15
CA LEU A 86 -21.48 9.58 -8.08
C LEU A 86 -22.20 10.05 -9.37
N MET A 87 -23.17 10.94 -9.23
CA MET A 87 -23.94 11.46 -10.38
C MET A 87 -23.13 12.36 -11.34
N ARG A 88 -21.92 12.79 -10.96
CA ARG A 88 -21.03 13.66 -11.75
C ARG A 88 -19.73 12.97 -12.11
N MET A 89 -19.47 11.78 -11.54
CA MET A 89 -18.24 11.02 -11.79
C MET A 89 -18.23 10.51 -13.22
N SER A 90 -17.21 10.87 -13.99
CA SER A 90 -17.04 10.33 -15.35
C SER A 90 -16.42 8.93 -15.33
N ASP A 91 -16.60 8.19 -16.42
CA ASP A 91 -15.98 6.87 -16.60
C ASP A 91 -14.44 6.98 -16.52
N GLU A 92 -13.85 8.04 -17.08
CA GLU A 92 -12.40 8.27 -17.04
C GLU A 92 -11.89 8.54 -15.62
N GLU A 93 -12.66 9.26 -14.79
CA GLU A 93 -12.32 9.46 -13.38
C GLU A 93 -12.39 8.14 -12.62
N PHE A 94 -13.44 7.34 -12.85
CA PHE A 94 -13.58 6.02 -12.26
C PHE A 94 -12.45 5.10 -12.69
N ASP A 95 -12.24 4.91 -13.99
CA ASP A 95 -11.27 4.00 -14.57
C ASP A 95 -9.83 4.36 -14.18
N SER A 96 -9.48 5.64 -14.14
CA SER A 96 -8.12 6.06 -13.75
C SER A 96 -7.77 5.67 -12.33
N VAL A 97 -8.74 5.74 -11.38
CA VAL A 97 -8.54 5.34 -9.99
C VAL A 97 -8.46 3.82 -9.88
N ILE A 98 -9.36 3.08 -10.53
CA ILE A 98 -9.32 1.61 -10.58
C ILE A 98 -8.02 1.12 -11.20
N ASN A 99 -7.61 1.70 -12.34
CA ASN A 99 -6.39 1.27 -13.04
C ASN A 99 -5.12 1.51 -12.23
N THR A 100 -5.06 2.64 -11.49
CA THR A 100 -3.89 2.93 -10.65
C THR A 100 -3.90 2.11 -9.37
N ASN A 101 -4.99 2.18 -8.58
CA ASN A 101 -5.00 1.67 -7.21
C ASN A 101 -5.17 0.14 -7.15
N LEU A 102 -5.98 -0.44 -8.02
CA LEU A 102 -6.28 -1.87 -8.01
C LEU A 102 -5.49 -2.63 -9.07
N ALA A 103 -5.63 -2.25 -10.35
CA ALA A 103 -4.92 -2.94 -11.41
C ALA A 103 -3.40 -2.71 -11.33
N GLY A 104 -2.93 -1.55 -10.88
CA GLY A 104 -1.52 -1.28 -10.61
C GLY A 104 -0.96 -2.17 -9.50
N ALA A 105 -1.67 -2.29 -8.38
CA ALA A 105 -1.30 -3.20 -7.29
C ALA A 105 -1.26 -4.67 -7.76
N PHE A 106 -2.23 -5.09 -8.58
CA PHE A 106 -2.24 -6.41 -9.20
C PHE A 106 -1.00 -6.63 -10.10
N ARG A 107 -0.64 -5.66 -10.95
CA ARG A 107 0.55 -5.78 -11.83
C ARG A 107 1.82 -5.95 -11.02
N CYS A 108 1.98 -5.15 -9.95
CA CYS A 108 3.14 -5.25 -9.05
C CYS A 108 3.16 -6.60 -8.32
N ALA A 109 2.03 -7.06 -7.77
CA ALA A 109 1.94 -8.37 -7.11
C ALA A 109 2.27 -9.52 -8.09
N ARG A 110 1.68 -9.50 -9.29
CA ARG A 110 1.94 -10.49 -10.36
C ARG A 110 3.42 -10.56 -10.73
N ARG A 111 4.13 -9.41 -10.75
CA ARG A 111 5.56 -9.37 -11.05
C ARG A 111 6.39 -9.92 -9.87
N ALA A 112 6.07 -9.52 -8.64
CA ALA A 112 6.77 -9.93 -7.43
C ALA A 112 6.69 -11.45 -7.18
N VAL A 113 5.53 -12.06 -7.36
CA VAL A 113 5.32 -13.49 -7.06
C VAL A 113 6.22 -14.41 -7.89
N LYS A 114 6.71 -13.98 -9.05
CA LYS A 114 7.64 -14.79 -9.87
C LYS A 114 8.95 -15.10 -9.11
N GLY A 115 9.48 -14.12 -8.38
CA GLY A 115 10.65 -14.29 -7.51
C GLY A 115 10.32 -15.05 -6.22
N MET A 116 9.23 -14.65 -5.55
CA MET A 116 8.78 -15.21 -4.29
C MET A 116 8.48 -16.71 -4.36
N ILE A 117 7.89 -17.19 -5.47
CA ILE A 117 7.63 -18.62 -5.70
C ILE A 117 8.93 -19.42 -5.75
N ARG A 118 9.97 -18.91 -6.42
CA ARG A 118 11.29 -19.57 -6.49
C ARG A 118 11.98 -19.61 -5.12
N LEU A 119 11.86 -18.52 -4.35
CA LEU A 119 12.38 -18.44 -2.99
C LEU A 119 11.58 -19.26 -1.98
N ARG A 120 10.34 -19.66 -2.31
CA ARG A 120 9.36 -20.23 -1.38
C ARG A 120 9.16 -19.35 -0.13
N ARG A 121 9.23 -18.06 -0.31
CA ARG A 121 9.08 -17.01 0.71
C ARG A 121 8.62 -15.71 0.07
N GLY A 122 7.65 -15.05 0.66
CA GLY A 122 7.22 -13.72 0.22
C GLY A 122 6.22 -13.08 1.17
N ARG A 123 6.20 -11.76 1.17
CA ARG A 123 5.23 -10.93 1.89
C ARG A 123 4.65 -9.89 0.93
N ILE A 124 3.36 -9.90 0.75
CA ILE A 124 2.65 -8.90 -0.05
C ILE A 124 1.73 -8.13 0.89
N ILE A 125 1.89 -6.81 0.93
CA ILE A 125 1.10 -5.93 1.79
C ILE A 125 0.48 -4.85 0.91
N PHE A 126 -0.84 -4.86 0.82
CA PHE A 126 -1.61 -3.86 0.09
C PHE A 126 -2.01 -2.74 1.06
N ILE A 127 -1.75 -1.50 0.69
CA ILE A 127 -2.24 -0.34 1.43
C ILE A 127 -3.61 0.05 0.87
N SER A 128 -4.64 -0.32 1.63
CA SER A 128 -6.03 0.01 1.35
C SER A 128 -6.41 1.35 2.02
N SER A 129 -7.61 1.43 2.52
CA SER A 129 -8.16 2.53 3.31
C SER A 129 -9.37 2.02 4.08
N VAL A 130 -9.66 2.60 5.22
CA VAL A 130 -10.92 2.42 5.92
C VAL A 130 -12.12 2.73 5.01
N VAL A 131 -11.98 3.69 4.07
CA VAL A 131 -12.99 4.00 3.04
C VAL A 131 -13.32 2.80 2.15
N GLY A 132 -12.38 1.91 1.91
CA GLY A 132 -12.63 0.64 1.21
C GLY A 132 -13.49 -0.35 2.00
N LEU A 133 -13.69 -0.12 3.29
CA LEU A 133 -14.47 -1.00 4.18
C LEU A 133 -15.90 -0.47 4.36
N TYR A 134 -16.08 0.84 4.60
CA TYR A 134 -17.40 1.41 4.88
C TYR A 134 -17.92 2.40 3.82
N GLY A 135 -17.09 2.77 2.83
CA GLY A 135 -17.45 3.75 1.81
C GLY A 135 -17.27 5.21 2.26
N SER A 136 -17.40 6.14 1.31
CA SER A 136 -17.41 7.58 1.60
C SER A 136 -18.12 8.33 0.48
N PRO A 137 -18.97 9.31 0.77
CA PRO A 137 -19.58 10.15 -0.26
C PRO A 137 -18.52 10.81 -1.15
N GLY A 138 -18.72 10.77 -2.46
CA GLY A 138 -17.79 11.33 -3.43
C GLY A 138 -16.57 10.46 -3.76
N GLN A 139 -16.44 9.28 -3.17
CA GLN A 139 -15.28 8.39 -3.34
C GLN A 139 -15.66 6.99 -3.84
N ALA A 140 -16.69 6.87 -4.68
CA ALA A 140 -17.14 5.57 -5.18
C ALA A 140 -16.03 4.79 -5.91
N ASN A 141 -15.24 5.47 -6.77
CA ASN A 141 -14.07 4.93 -7.45
C ASN A 141 -12.97 4.49 -6.47
N TYR A 142 -12.64 5.35 -5.52
CA TYR A 142 -11.61 5.08 -4.52
C TYR A 142 -12.01 3.94 -3.60
N ALA A 143 -13.23 3.98 -3.04
CA ALA A 143 -13.77 2.91 -2.20
C ALA A 143 -13.77 1.56 -2.92
N ALA A 144 -14.27 1.51 -4.16
CA ALA A 144 -14.26 0.29 -4.97
C ALA A 144 -12.84 -0.23 -5.20
N SER A 145 -11.88 0.67 -5.54
CA SER A 145 -10.48 0.28 -5.76
C SER A 145 -9.84 -0.31 -4.50
N LYS A 146 -10.09 0.29 -3.33
CA LYS A 146 -9.50 -0.12 -2.05
C LYS A 146 -10.18 -1.38 -1.48
N ALA A 147 -11.49 -1.54 -1.68
CA ALA A 147 -12.21 -2.78 -1.36
C ALA A 147 -11.71 -3.96 -2.21
N GLY A 148 -11.44 -3.74 -3.50
CA GLY A 148 -10.93 -4.76 -4.42
C GLY A 148 -9.60 -5.39 -3.98
N LEU A 149 -8.75 -4.63 -3.27
CA LEU A 149 -7.48 -5.14 -2.72
C LEU A 149 -7.70 -6.27 -1.71
N VAL A 150 -8.80 -6.27 -0.98
CA VAL A 150 -9.15 -7.35 -0.03
C VAL A 150 -9.39 -8.65 -0.77
N GLY A 151 -10.18 -8.62 -1.84
CA GLY A 151 -10.41 -9.79 -2.71
C GLY A 151 -9.12 -10.31 -3.33
N LEU A 152 -8.26 -9.38 -3.81
CA LEU A 152 -6.96 -9.71 -4.39
C LEU A 152 -6.04 -10.39 -3.36
N ALA A 153 -5.90 -9.84 -2.16
CA ALA A 153 -5.09 -10.42 -1.09
C ALA A 153 -5.57 -11.83 -0.70
N ARG A 154 -6.88 -12.01 -0.55
CA ARG A 154 -7.47 -13.32 -0.20
C ARG A 154 -7.26 -14.38 -1.29
N SER A 155 -7.36 -13.99 -2.57
CA SER A 155 -7.10 -14.89 -3.70
C SER A 155 -5.63 -15.33 -3.73
N ILE A 156 -4.68 -14.38 -3.61
CA ILE A 156 -3.25 -14.66 -3.53
C ILE A 156 -2.93 -15.57 -2.35
N SER A 157 -3.53 -15.34 -1.18
CA SER A 157 -3.34 -16.16 0.01
C SER A 157 -3.74 -17.63 -0.22
N ARG A 158 -4.87 -17.86 -0.89
CA ARG A 158 -5.34 -19.22 -1.24
C ARG A 158 -4.46 -19.90 -2.28
N GLU A 159 -4.00 -19.14 -3.27
CA GLU A 159 -3.19 -19.67 -4.38
C GLU A 159 -1.74 -19.96 -3.96
N LEU A 160 -1.13 -19.08 -3.16
CA LEU A 160 0.29 -19.08 -2.91
C LEU A 160 0.70 -19.35 -1.45
N GLY A 161 -0.24 -19.51 -0.53
CA GLY A 161 0.05 -19.78 0.89
C GLY A 161 0.90 -21.04 1.09
N GLY A 162 0.66 -22.11 0.32
CA GLY A 162 1.48 -23.34 0.32
C GLY A 162 2.91 -23.15 -0.18
N ARG A 163 3.23 -21.97 -0.71
CA ARG A 163 4.58 -21.57 -1.14
C ARG A 163 5.30 -20.66 -0.14
N GLY A 164 4.75 -20.49 1.06
CA GLY A 164 5.31 -19.60 2.10
C GLY A 164 5.12 -18.11 1.80
N ILE A 165 4.15 -17.76 0.93
CA ILE A 165 3.84 -16.38 0.56
C ILE A 165 2.56 -15.96 1.30
N THR A 166 2.63 -14.84 2.03
CA THR A 166 1.45 -14.22 2.65
C THR A 166 1.03 -12.97 1.87
N ALA A 167 -0.27 -12.70 1.87
CA ALA A 167 -0.82 -11.47 1.28
C ALA A 167 -1.86 -10.88 2.23
N ASN A 168 -1.61 -9.65 2.70
CA ASN A 168 -2.44 -8.96 3.67
C ASN A 168 -2.77 -7.54 3.22
N VAL A 169 -3.75 -6.94 3.88
CA VAL A 169 -4.20 -5.57 3.63
C VAL A 169 -4.03 -4.77 4.93
N VAL A 170 -3.41 -3.61 4.84
CA VAL A 170 -3.46 -2.57 5.88
C VAL A 170 -4.44 -1.52 5.41
N ALA A 171 -5.39 -1.15 6.26
CA ALA A 171 -6.45 -0.19 5.96
C ALA A 171 -6.32 1.05 6.87
N PRO A 172 -5.54 2.08 6.46
CA PRO A 172 -5.42 3.31 7.23
C PRO A 172 -6.73 4.08 7.29
N GLY A 173 -6.97 4.76 8.42
CA GLY A 173 -7.97 5.81 8.58
C GLY A 173 -7.44 7.17 8.13
N PHE A 174 -7.73 8.22 8.92
CA PHE A 174 -7.17 9.55 8.71
C PHE A 174 -5.73 9.62 9.25
N ILE A 175 -4.79 9.85 8.35
CA ILE A 175 -3.34 9.92 8.63
C ILE A 175 -2.85 11.34 8.37
N GLU A 176 -2.04 11.90 9.27
CA GLU A 176 -1.40 13.20 9.08
C GLU A 176 -0.37 13.13 7.94
N THR A 177 -0.71 13.70 6.81
CA THR A 177 0.13 13.80 5.61
C THR A 177 -0.11 15.15 4.96
N ASP A 178 0.68 15.52 3.95
CA ASP A 178 0.46 16.74 3.19
C ASP A 178 -0.99 16.88 2.70
N MET A 179 -1.62 15.76 2.33
CA MET A 179 -3.01 15.72 1.85
C MET A 179 -4.03 16.10 2.96
N THR A 180 -3.80 15.72 4.21
CA THR A 180 -4.69 16.05 5.33
C THR A 180 -4.34 17.37 5.99
N SER A 181 -3.11 17.86 5.83
CA SER A 181 -2.68 19.16 6.36
C SER A 181 -3.43 20.32 5.70
N GLU A 182 -3.81 20.17 4.43
CA GLU A 182 -4.56 21.18 3.67
C GLU A 182 -6.06 21.23 3.97
N LEU A 183 -6.58 20.31 4.80
CA LEU A 183 -7.98 20.30 5.19
C LEU A 183 -8.33 21.52 6.06
N PRO A 184 -9.47 22.18 5.83
CA PRO A 184 -9.97 23.22 6.73
C PRO A 184 -10.13 22.71 8.17
N GLU A 185 -9.82 23.57 9.15
CA GLU A 185 -9.82 23.21 10.58
C GLU A 185 -11.18 22.67 11.07
N ASP A 186 -12.28 23.23 10.59
CA ASP A 186 -13.62 22.74 10.93
C ASP A 186 -13.86 21.30 10.43
N ARG A 187 -13.34 20.96 9.26
CA ARG A 187 -13.41 19.60 8.73
C ARG A 187 -12.51 18.65 9.51
N LYS A 188 -11.29 19.09 9.88
CA LYS A 188 -10.40 18.29 10.73
C LYS A 188 -11.07 17.94 12.04
N LYS A 189 -11.66 18.93 12.72
CA LYS A 189 -12.40 18.71 13.98
C LYS A 189 -13.57 17.75 13.80
N ALA A 190 -14.35 17.88 12.73
CA ALA A 190 -15.46 17.00 12.45
C ALA A 190 -15.00 15.54 12.22
N TYR A 191 -13.91 15.34 11.48
CA TYR A 191 -13.33 14.00 11.28
C TYR A 191 -12.76 13.44 12.59
N GLN A 192 -12.01 14.24 13.36
CA GLN A 192 -11.48 13.81 14.67
C GLN A 192 -12.60 13.38 15.63
N ALA A 193 -13.73 14.10 15.64
CA ALA A 193 -14.88 13.75 16.48
C ALA A 193 -15.52 12.41 16.08
N SER A 194 -15.34 11.94 14.84
CA SER A 194 -15.84 10.64 14.38
C SER A 194 -14.90 9.48 14.67
N ILE A 195 -13.64 9.77 15.02
CA ILE A 195 -12.63 8.76 15.34
C ILE A 195 -12.68 8.45 16.85
N PRO A 196 -12.93 7.20 17.28
CA PRO A 196 -12.93 6.84 18.69
C PRO A 196 -11.64 7.23 19.44
N ALA A 197 -10.47 7.12 18.78
CA ALA A 197 -9.18 7.55 19.34
C ALA A 197 -9.02 9.09 19.42
N GLY A 198 -9.95 9.89 18.87
CA GLY A 198 -10.01 11.35 18.99
C GLY A 198 -8.92 12.13 18.25
N ARG A 199 -8.14 11.49 17.39
CA ARG A 199 -7.04 12.11 16.64
C ARG A 199 -6.78 11.45 15.31
N PHE A 200 -6.08 12.13 14.43
CA PHE A 200 -5.45 11.51 13.26
C PHE A 200 -4.23 10.70 13.72
N ALA A 201 -3.92 9.64 12.97
CA ALA A 201 -2.70 8.87 13.21
C ALA A 201 -1.51 9.48 12.46
N GLN A 202 -0.31 9.19 12.97
CA GLN A 202 0.93 9.52 12.25
C GLN A 202 1.25 8.42 11.21
N PRO A 203 1.93 8.74 10.10
CA PRO A 203 2.35 7.76 9.10
C PRO A 203 3.14 6.58 9.68
N GLU A 204 3.90 6.82 10.77
CA GLU A 204 4.70 5.83 11.50
C GLU A 204 3.83 4.75 12.14
N GLU A 205 2.58 5.05 12.51
CA GLU A 205 1.65 4.07 13.10
C GLU A 205 1.19 3.07 12.03
N VAL A 206 1.01 3.52 10.78
CA VAL A 206 0.77 2.64 9.64
C VAL A 206 2.02 1.82 9.30
N ALA A 207 3.19 2.46 9.31
CA ALA A 207 4.47 1.81 9.05
C ALA A 207 4.76 0.69 10.07
N ALA A 208 4.40 0.86 11.33
CA ALA A 208 4.55 -0.17 12.36
C ALA A 208 3.73 -1.43 12.05
N ALA A 209 2.48 -1.28 11.60
CA ALA A 209 1.64 -2.41 11.19
C ALA A 209 2.22 -3.13 9.96
N VAL A 210 2.71 -2.37 8.98
CA VAL A 210 3.35 -2.93 7.78
C VAL A 210 4.63 -3.67 8.14
N ARG A 211 5.48 -3.11 9.01
CA ARG A 211 6.71 -3.75 9.49
C ARG A 211 6.42 -5.08 10.19
N PHE A 212 5.39 -5.13 11.03
CA PHE A 212 4.94 -6.37 11.68
C PHE A 212 4.53 -7.42 10.64
N LEU A 213 3.65 -7.07 9.69
CA LEU A 213 3.17 -7.99 8.64
C LEU A 213 4.30 -8.45 7.69
N ALA A 214 5.31 -7.64 7.48
CA ALA A 214 6.51 -7.99 6.72
C ALA A 214 7.40 -9.00 7.46
N GLY A 215 7.32 -9.07 8.78
CA GLY A 215 8.17 -9.89 9.65
C GLY A 215 7.82 -11.38 9.63
N ASP A 216 8.70 -12.16 10.27
CA ASP A 216 8.51 -13.61 10.42
C ASP A 216 7.46 -13.92 11.50
N ASP A 217 7.25 -13.03 12.47
CA ASP A 217 6.21 -13.16 13.50
C ASP A 217 4.78 -13.15 12.90
N ALA A 218 4.61 -12.60 11.69
CA ALA A 218 3.36 -12.60 10.95
C ALA A 218 3.27 -13.75 9.91
N ALA A 219 4.14 -14.75 9.95
CA ALA A 219 4.20 -15.79 8.93
C ALA A 219 2.92 -16.62 8.79
N TYR A 220 2.07 -16.66 9.82
CA TYR A 220 0.78 -17.37 9.82
C TYR A 220 -0.42 -16.42 9.59
N ILE A 221 -0.17 -15.12 9.35
CA ILE A 221 -1.19 -14.12 9.04
C ILE A 221 -1.24 -13.94 7.52
N THR A 222 -2.33 -14.36 6.89
CA THR A 222 -2.54 -14.18 5.45
C THR A 222 -4.03 -14.02 5.12
N GLY A 223 -4.37 -13.18 4.14
CA GLY A 223 -5.73 -12.81 3.78
C GLY A 223 -6.42 -11.89 4.79
N ALA A 224 -5.68 -11.37 5.77
CA ALA A 224 -6.18 -10.49 6.80
C ALA A 224 -6.31 -9.03 6.30
N VAL A 225 -7.25 -8.31 6.92
CA VAL A 225 -7.37 -6.86 6.83
C VAL A 225 -7.06 -6.30 8.21
N ILE A 226 -6.05 -5.45 8.30
CA ILE A 226 -5.61 -4.80 9.54
C ILE A 226 -5.98 -3.31 9.47
N PRO A 227 -7.05 -2.87 10.13
CA PRO A 227 -7.36 -1.46 10.25
C PRO A 227 -6.31 -0.73 11.11
N VAL A 228 -5.86 0.43 10.66
CA VAL A 228 -5.03 1.37 11.42
C VAL A 228 -5.75 2.72 11.37
N ASP A 229 -6.86 2.82 12.07
CA ASP A 229 -7.88 3.84 11.85
C ASP A 229 -8.43 4.49 13.15
N GLY A 230 -7.85 4.14 14.30
CA GLY A 230 -8.31 4.65 15.60
C GLY A 230 -9.73 4.20 15.98
N GLY A 231 -10.23 3.11 15.37
CA GLY A 231 -11.57 2.58 15.60
C GLY A 231 -12.64 3.17 14.68
N LEU A 232 -12.27 4.01 13.70
CA LEU A 232 -13.23 4.67 12.80
C LEU A 232 -14.08 3.66 12.02
N GLY A 233 -13.49 2.58 11.55
CA GLY A 233 -14.16 1.55 10.75
C GLY A 233 -14.58 0.31 11.53
N MET A 234 -14.78 0.37 12.84
CA MET A 234 -15.23 -0.80 13.63
C MET A 234 -16.55 -1.37 13.12
N GLY A 235 -16.67 -2.70 13.10
CA GLY A 235 -17.91 -3.40 12.76
C GLY A 235 -17.98 -3.97 11.35
N HIS A 236 -16.87 -4.12 10.65
CA HIS A 236 -16.80 -4.76 9.32
C HIS A 236 -16.20 -6.15 9.37
#